data_31079cb49c658b2cd122153c7a53c144
#
_entry.id   31079cb49c658b2cd122153c7a53c144
#
_cell.length_a   1.000
_cell.length_b   1.000
_cell.length_c   1.000
_cell.angle_alpha   90.00
_cell.angle_beta   90.00
_cell.angle_gamma   90.00
#
_symmetry.space_group_name_H-M   'P 1'
#
loop_
_entity.id
_entity.type
_entity.pdbx_description
1 polymer ?
#
loop_
_entity_poly.entity_id
_entity_poly.type
_entity_poly.pdbx_seq_one_letter_code
_entity_poly.pdbx_strand_id
1 'polypeptide(L)'
;QKNEVVLTAPGFEQILERFELYLNSPSGRAERVTRGLGYNNLLFMAAELLLLKSHDGQVPFLLIEEPEAHLHPQHQTLFMQVLEERARPMSVAEGQQVQVLLTTHSPQLASGSDVESLTMVVDHRTYPLTKPDTKLSADDYAFLRRFLDATKANLFFARGLLIVEGDAENLLLPAVAAKMGRPL
;
A
#
# COMPACT_ATOMS: atom_id res chain seq x y z
N GLN A 1 35.51 7.26 47.94
CA GLN A 1 34.69 6.75 46.81
C GLN A 1 34.62 7.87 45.76
N LYS A 2 35.25 7.69 44.61
CA LYS A 2 35.12 8.57 43.45
C LYS A 2 33.89 8.09 42.69
N ASN A 3 32.86 8.92 42.65
CA ASN A 3 31.71 8.70 41.74
C ASN A 3 32.12 9.15 40.35
N GLU A 4 32.31 8.21 39.44
CA GLU A 4 32.59 8.47 38.05
C GLU A 4 31.25 8.52 37.31
N VAL A 5 30.88 9.67 36.76
CA VAL A 5 29.70 9.84 35.93
C VAL A 5 30.12 9.51 34.52
N VAL A 6 29.73 8.32 34.02
CA VAL A 6 29.94 7.91 32.63
C VAL A 6 28.74 8.41 31.82
N LEU A 7 28.97 9.39 30.98
CA LEU A 7 28.01 9.81 29.95
C LEU A 7 28.09 8.83 28.79
N THR A 8 27.16 7.89 28.76
CA THR A 8 27.01 7.02 27.59
C THR A 8 26.22 7.79 26.52
N ALA A 9 26.80 7.96 25.34
CA ALA A 9 26.06 8.51 24.22
C ALA A 9 24.86 7.59 23.90
N PRO A 10 23.65 8.14 23.70
CA PRO A 10 22.49 7.32 23.36
C PRO A 10 22.77 6.58 22.05
N GLY A 11 22.42 5.29 21.99
CA GLY A 11 22.49 4.51 20.76
C GLY A 11 21.56 5.10 19.70
N PHE A 12 21.83 4.82 18.43
CA PHE A 12 21.05 5.32 17.30
C PHE A 12 19.55 5.03 17.45
N GLU A 13 19.17 3.86 17.97
CA GLU A 13 17.78 3.50 18.28
C GLU A 13 17.13 4.44 19.32
N GLN A 14 17.84 4.81 20.36
CA GLN A 14 17.33 5.73 21.38
C GLN A 14 17.22 7.18 20.87
N ILE A 15 17.99 7.53 19.84
CA ILE A 15 17.87 8.81 19.14
C ILE A 15 16.62 8.78 18.27
N LEU A 16 16.37 7.67 17.54
CA LEU A 16 15.17 7.50 16.70
C LEU A 16 13.88 7.55 17.52
N GLU A 17 13.84 6.96 18.71
CA GLU A 17 12.69 7.03 19.62
C GLU A 17 12.35 8.47 20.07
N ARG A 18 13.30 9.40 19.98
CA ARG A 18 13.12 10.81 20.35
C ARG A 18 12.84 11.73 19.17
N PHE A 19 12.82 11.19 17.93
CA PHE A 19 12.41 11.98 16.78
C PHE A 19 10.90 12.26 16.84
N GLU A 20 10.55 13.46 17.24
CA GLU A 20 9.20 13.98 17.13
C GLU A 20 9.09 14.74 15.80
N LEU A 21 8.31 14.22 14.87
CA LEU A 21 7.99 14.91 13.61
C LEU A 21 6.93 15.99 13.89
N TYR A 22 7.34 17.24 13.77
CA TYR A 22 6.44 18.39 13.83
C TYR A 22 5.98 18.74 12.42
N LEU A 23 4.68 18.65 12.16
CA LEU A 23 4.09 19.24 10.96
C LEU A 23 3.61 20.65 11.31
N ASN A 24 4.19 21.63 10.66
CA ASN A 24 3.74 23.01 10.77
C ASN A 24 2.33 23.12 10.18
N SER A 25 1.36 23.52 11.00
CA SER A 25 0.07 23.96 10.50
C SER A 25 0.26 25.19 9.60
N PRO A 26 -0.58 25.42 8.58
CA PRO A 26 -0.57 26.67 7.80
C PRO A 26 -0.65 27.94 8.64
N SER A 27 -1.09 27.84 9.89
CA SER A 27 -1.11 28.93 10.87
C SER A 27 0.23 29.23 11.57
N GLY A 28 1.31 28.49 11.23
CA GLY A 28 2.65 28.71 11.77
C GLY A 28 2.85 28.33 13.24
N ARG A 29 1.87 27.72 13.89
CA ARG A 29 2.02 27.18 15.25
C ARG A 29 2.41 25.71 15.18
N ALA A 30 3.54 25.37 15.76
CA ALA A 30 3.90 23.99 16.03
C ALA A 30 2.99 23.45 17.15
N GLU A 31 1.83 22.89 16.79
CA GLU A 31 0.97 22.23 17.75
C GLU A 31 1.40 20.76 17.86
N ARG A 32 1.62 20.33 19.10
CA ARG A 32 1.79 18.92 19.45
C ARG A 32 0.43 18.23 19.29
N VAL A 33 0.09 17.84 18.06
CA VAL A 33 -1.16 17.12 17.81
C VAL A 33 -0.90 15.65 18.10
N THR A 34 -1.53 15.11 19.13
CA THR A 34 -1.66 13.66 19.32
C THR A 34 -2.46 13.09 18.16
N ARG A 35 -1.76 12.54 17.17
CA ARG A 35 -2.36 12.00 15.96
C ARG A 35 -2.60 10.50 16.12
N GLY A 36 -3.64 9.98 15.49
CA GLY A 36 -3.92 8.55 15.50
C GLY A 36 -2.79 7.73 14.83
N LEU A 37 -2.70 6.45 15.17
CA LEU A 37 -1.67 5.51 14.70
C LEU A 37 -1.49 5.52 13.18
N GLY A 38 -2.58 5.59 12.41
CA GLY A 38 -2.52 5.61 10.95
C GLY A 38 -1.81 6.84 10.38
N TYR A 39 -1.97 7.98 11.03
CA TYR A 39 -1.27 9.19 10.60
C TYR A 39 0.23 9.12 10.89
N ASN A 40 0.62 8.54 12.01
CA ASN A 40 2.01 8.33 12.36
C ASN A 40 2.68 7.34 11.38
N ASN A 41 1.99 6.27 11.00
CA ASN A 41 2.48 5.33 10.00
C ASN A 41 2.70 6.00 8.64
N LEU A 42 1.73 6.81 8.19
CA LEU A 42 1.87 7.55 6.92
C LEU A 42 3.08 8.50 6.96
N LEU A 43 3.27 9.18 8.08
CA LEU A 43 4.38 10.10 8.28
C LEU A 43 5.73 9.37 8.29
N PHE A 44 5.80 8.21 8.95
CA PHE A 44 6.99 7.36 8.96
C PHE A 44 7.33 6.89 7.54
N MET A 45 6.37 6.34 6.79
CA MET A 45 6.57 5.91 5.41
C MET A 45 6.99 7.07 4.50
N ALA A 46 6.42 8.25 4.69
CA ALA A 46 6.82 9.45 3.94
C ALA A 46 8.27 9.87 4.26
N ALA A 47 8.67 9.79 5.53
CA ALA A 47 10.05 10.07 5.95
C ALA A 47 11.04 9.07 5.34
N GLU A 48 10.72 7.77 5.35
CA GLU A 48 11.52 6.73 4.70
C GLU A 48 11.68 7.01 3.19
N LEU A 49 10.59 7.34 2.49
CA LEU A 49 10.64 7.70 1.07
C LEU A 49 11.52 8.91 0.78
N LEU A 50 11.56 9.89 1.70
CA LEU A 50 12.43 11.08 1.58
C LEU A 50 13.89 10.77 1.86
N LEU A 51 14.17 9.79 2.72
CA LEU A 51 15.52 9.36 3.08
C LEU A 51 16.14 8.42 2.05
N LEU A 52 15.33 7.76 1.22
CA LEU A 52 15.82 6.91 0.13
C LEU A 52 16.56 7.76 -0.90
N LYS A 53 17.88 7.61 -0.92
CA LYS A 53 18.76 8.25 -1.89
C LYS A 53 19.39 7.19 -2.77
N SER A 54 19.42 7.41 -4.09
CA SER A 54 20.24 6.60 -4.96
C SER A 54 21.71 6.97 -4.78
N HIS A 55 22.58 5.98 -4.71
CA HIS A 55 24.01 6.14 -4.75
C HIS A 55 24.50 5.60 -6.11
N ASP A 56 25.26 6.39 -6.84
CA ASP A 56 26.01 6.02 -8.04
C ASP A 56 25.45 4.85 -8.87
N GLY A 57 24.30 5.07 -9.53
CA GLY A 57 23.69 4.11 -10.45
C GLY A 57 22.89 2.97 -9.78
N GLN A 58 22.72 2.99 -8.46
CA GLN A 58 21.85 2.04 -7.75
C GLN A 58 20.43 2.60 -7.65
N VAL A 59 19.44 1.75 -7.90
CA VAL A 59 18.04 2.07 -7.70
C VAL A 59 17.64 1.64 -6.27
N PRO A 60 17.19 2.57 -5.41
CA PRO A 60 16.72 2.22 -4.07
C PRO A 60 15.55 1.24 -4.16
N PHE A 61 15.51 0.28 -3.24
CA PHE A 61 14.47 -0.72 -3.14
C PHE A 61 13.72 -0.57 -1.82
N LEU A 62 12.40 -0.39 -1.88
CA LEU A 62 11.52 -0.19 -0.75
C LEU A 62 10.60 -1.41 -0.59
N LEU A 63 10.68 -2.04 0.58
CA LEU A 63 9.78 -3.12 0.99
C LEU A 63 8.79 -2.59 2.00
N ILE A 64 7.49 -2.79 1.76
CA ILE A 64 6.42 -2.36 2.65
C ILE A 64 5.49 -3.53 2.91
N GLU A 65 5.25 -3.83 4.18
CA GLU A 65 4.30 -4.85 4.59
C GLU A 65 3.03 -4.19 5.12
N GLU A 66 1.89 -4.55 4.51
CA GLU A 66 0.54 -4.12 4.92
C GLU A 66 0.42 -2.62 5.26
N PRO A 67 0.74 -1.71 4.32
CA PRO A 67 0.72 -0.27 4.59
C PRO A 67 -0.66 0.27 4.97
N GLU A 68 -1.71 -0.47 4.65
CA GLU A 68 -3.09 -0.14 5.03
C GLU A 68 -3.36 -0.21 6.53
N ALA A 69 -2.49 -0.84 7.32
CA ALA A 69 -2.67 -0.96 8.75
C ALA A 69 -2.93 0.40 9.40
N HIS A 70 -4.13 0.54 9.99
CA HIS A 70 -4.63 1.77 10.61
C HIS A 70 -4.82 2.98 9.67
N LEU A 71 -4.71 2.81 8.33
CA LEU A 71 -4.98 3.88 7.37
C LEU A 71 -6.44 3.92 6.93
N HIS A 72 -7.03 5.11 6.97
CA HIS A 72 -8.34 5.33 6.36
C HIS A 72 -8.27 5.10 4.84
N PRO A 73 -9.30 4.52 4.17
CA PRO A 73 -9.28 4.23 2.73
C PRO A 73 -8.83 5.39 1.83
N GLN A 74 -9.22 6.62 2.16
CA GLN A 74 -8.77 7.82 1.43
C GLN A 74 -7.24 8.04 1.51
N HIS A 75 -6.64 7.75 2.67
CA HIS A 75 -5.19 7.84 2.84
C HIS A 75 -4.47 6.71 2.11
N GLN A 76 -5.08 5.53 2.00
CA GLN A 76 -4.54 4.42 1.22
C GLN A 76 -4.42 4.80 -0.26
N THR A 77 -5.46 5.42 -0.84
CA THR A 77 -5.44 5.90 -2.23
C THR A 77 -4.34 6.94 -2.45
N LEU A 78 -4.25 7.93 -1.58
CA LEU A 78 -3.22 8.97 -1.67
C LEU A 78 -1.80 8.36 -1.55
N PHE A 79 -1.62 7.43 -0.64
CA PHE A 79 -0.37 6.72 -0.44
C PHE A 79 0.06 5.97 -1.70
N MET A 80 -0.85 5.23 -2.35
CA MET A 80 -0.58 4.54 -3.61
C MET A 80 -0.16 5.50 -4.71
N GLN A 81 -0.84 6.65 -4.86
CA GLN A 81 -0.46 7.66 -5.84
C GLN A 81 0.98 8.15 -5.64
N VAL A 82 1.38 8.42 -4.39
CA VAL A 82 2.75 8.83 -4.07
C VAL A 82 3.77 7.74 -4.40
N LEU A 83 3.45 6.47 -4.08
CA LEU A 83 4.34 5.34 -4.41
C LEU A 83 4.48 5.16 -5.92
N GLU A 84 3.39 5.22 -6.67
CA GLU A 84 3.42 5.11 -8.13
C GLU A 84 4.21 6.24 -8.79
N GLU A 85 4.06 7.47 -8.32
CA GLU A 85 4.87 8.60 -8.80
C GLU A 85 6.36 8.36 -8.58
N ARG A 86 6.74 7.84 -7.42
CA ARG A 86 8.14 7.52 -7.09
C ARG A 86 8.69 6.31 -7.83
N ALA A 87 7.84 5.35 -8.16
CA ALA A 87 8.23 4.15 -8.89
C ALA A 87 8.32 4.36 -10.41
N ARG A 88 7.75 5.45 -10.95
CA ARG A 88 7.80 5.72 -12.39
C ARG A 88 9.24 5.91 -12.88
N PRO A 89 9.59 5.37 -14.05
CA PRO A 89 10.87 5.66 -14.69
C PRO A 89 10.96 7.17 -14.95
N MET A 90 11.93 7.81 -14.34
CA MET A 90 12.19 9.23 -14.54
C MET A 90 13.40 9.42 -15.46
N SER A 91 13.45 10.53 -16.19
CA SER A 91 14.68 10.93 -16.88
C SER A 91 15.80 11.18 -15.85
N VAL A 92 17.04 10.87 -16.20
CA VAL A 92 18.21 11.00 -15.31
C VAL A 92 18.34 12.40 -14.68
N ALA A 93 17.67 13.41 -15.25
CA ALA A 93 17.69 14.80 -14.79
C ALA A 93 16.63 15.13 -13.72
N GLU A 94 15.62 14.30 -13.49
CA GLU A 94 14.42 14.67 -12.71
C GLU A 94 14.28 14.02 -11.34
N GLY A 95 15.20 13.15 -10.95
CA GLY A 95 15.15 12.55 -9.61
C GLY A 95 15.39 11.04 -9.59
N GLN A 96 15.14 10.44 -8.46
CA GLN A 96 15.51 9.06 -8.19
C GLN A 96 14.28 8.16 -8.34
N GLN A 97 14.38 7.19 -9.26
CA GLN A 97 13.43 6.08 -9.33
C GLN A 97 13.61 5.18 -8.10
N VAL A 98 12.52 4.77 -7.49
CA VAL A 98 12.49 3.80 -6.39
C VAL A 98 11.78 2.54 -6.87
N GLN A 99 12.36 1.37 -6.63
CA GLN A 99 11.63 0.11 -6.79
C GLN A 99 10.84 -0.16 -5.51
N VAL A 100 9.54 -0.43 -5.66
CA VAL A 100 8.65 -0.69 -4.52
C VAL A 100 8.06 -2.09 -4.63
N LEU A 101 8.17 -2.85 -3.56
CA LEU A 101 7.43 -4.09 -3.36
C LEU A 101 6.61 -3.97 -2.09
N LEU A 102 5.30 -4.16 -2.19
CA LEU A 102 4.43 -4.12 -1.03
C LEU A 102 3.53 -5.36 -0.95
N THR A 103 3.20 -5.77 0.27
CA THR A 103 2.14 -6.74 0.53
C THR A 103 0.90 -6.02 1.02
N THR A 104 -0.29 -6.50 0.64
CA THR A 104 -1.55 -5.89 1.07
C THR A 104 -2.69 -6.89 1.11
N HIS A 105 -3.63 -6.66 2.02
CA HIS A 105 -4.95 -7.29 2.05
C HIS A 105 -6.07 -6.27 1.74
N SER A 106 -5.72 -5.06 1.30
CA SER A 106 -6.68 -4.00 1.01
C SER A 106 -7.14 -4.01 -0.44
N PRO A 107 -8.45 -4.21 -0.71
CA PRO A 107 -9.01 -4.00 -2.03
C PRO A 107 -8.81 -2.58 -2.56
N GLN A 108 -8.72 -1.59 -1.66
CA GLN A 108 -8.48 -0.21 -2.01
C GLN A 108 -7.10 0.01 -2.62
N LEU A 109 -6.06 -0.60 -2.02
CA LEU A 109 -4.70 -0.55 -2.56
C LEU A 109 -4.60 -1.36 -3.87
N ALA A 110 -5.18 -2.55 -3.92
CA ALA A 110 -5.18 -3.39 -5.11
C ALA A 110 -5.90 -2.71 -6.31
N SER A 111 -7.03 -2.01 -6.06
CA SER A 111 -7.74 -1.29 -7.12
C SER A 111 -7.01 -0.04 -7.62
N GLY A 112 -6.17 0.55 -6.78
CA GLY A 112 -5.33 1.70 -7.13
C GLY A 112 -4.09 1.34 -7.92
N SER A 113 -3.71 0.05 -7.96
CA SER A 113 -2.50 -0.42 -8.64
C SER A 113 -2.77 -0.84 -10.08
N ASP A 114 -1.75 -0.77 -10.94
CA ASP A 114 -1.83 -1.37 -12.27
C ASP A 114 -1.91 -2.89 -12.14
N VAL A 115 -2.90 -3.51 -12.80
CA VAL A 115 -3.12 -4.97 -12.77
C VAL A 115 -1.87 -5.75 -13.15
N GLU A 116 -1.07 -5.23 -14.09
CA GLU A 116 0.17 -5.86 -14.53
C GLU A 116 1.26 -5.89 -13.44
N SER A 117 1.14 -5.04 -12.42
CA SER A 117 2.07 -5.01 -11.29
C SER A 117 1.64 -5.91 -10.12
N LEU A 118 0.46 -6.51 -10.19
CA LEU A 118 -0.07 -7.35 -9.14
C LEU A 118 0.45 -8.79 -9.25
N THR A 119 0.74 -9.38 -8.11
CA THR A 119 1.03 -10.81 -7.96
C THR A 119 0.14 -11.38 -6.86
N MET A 120 -0.71 -12.33 -7.19
CA MET A 120 -1.53 -13.01 -6.19
C MET A 120 -0.69 -14.09 -5.49
N VAL A 121 -0.84 -14.20 -4.17
CA VAL A 121 -0.22 -15.26 -3.36
C VAL A 121 -1.32 -16.11 -2.74
N VAL A 122 -1.39 -17.38 -3.14
CA VAL A 122 -2.40 -18.32 -2.66
C VAL A 122 -1.72 -19.65 -2.35
N ASP A 123 -1.93 -20.19 -1.15
CA ASP A 123 -1.39 -21.49 -0.71
C ASP A 123 0.11 -21.66 -1.00
N HIS A 124 0.91 -20.66 -0.62
CA HIS A 124 2.37 -20.62 -0.83
C HIS A 124 2.82 -20.62 -2.30
N ARG A 125 1.93 -20.26 -3.22
CA ARG A 125 2.24 -20.11 -4.64
C ARG A 125 1.99 -18.67 -5.07
N THR A 126 2.76 -18.21 -6.05
CA THR A 126 2.64 -16.88 -6.64
C THR A 126 2.04 -16.97 -8.03
N TYR A 127 1.13 -16.06 -8.34
CA TYR A 127 0.44 -15.94 -9.62
C TYR A 127 0.56 -14.50 -10.10
N PRO A 128 1.63 -14.16 -10.86
CA PRO A 128 1.78 -12.84 -11.43
C PRO A 128 0.66 -12.55 -12.43
N LEU A 129 0.15 -11.32 -12.43
CA LEU A 129 -0.87 -10.89 -13.38
C LEU A 129 -0.24 -10.13 -14.58
N THR A 130 1.02 -10.40 -14.88
CA THR A 130 1.73 -9.79 -16.01
C THR A 130 1.27 -10.38 -17.35
N LYS A 131 1.48 -9.66 -18.45
CA LYS A 131 1.10 -10.11 -19.80
C LYS A 131 1.63 -11.50 -20.18
N PRO A 132 2.89 -11.86 -19.94
CA PRO A 132 3.38 -13.20 -20.27
C PRO A 132 2.77 -14.31 -19.40
N ASP A 133 2.29 -14.00 -18.19
CA ASP A 133 1.77 -14.98 -17.25
C ASP A 133 0.26 -15.20 -17.35
N THR A 134 -0.44 -14.28 -18.01
CA THR A 134 -1.88 -14.35 -18.24
C THR A 134 -2.21 -14.59 -19.71
N LYS A 135 -3.46 -14.93 -20.02
CA LYS A 135 -3.97 -14.99 -21.39
C LYS A 135 -4.69 -13.70 -21.81
N LEU A 136 -4.52 -12.62 -21.05
CA LEU A 136 -5.20 -11.36 -21.27
C LEU A 136 -4.54 -10.58 -22.41
N SER A 137 -5.36 -10.01 -23.28
CA SER A 137 -4.93 -9.08 -24.30
C SER A 137 -4.69 -7.67 -23.75
N ALA A 138 -4.11 -6.79 -24.51
CA ALA A 138 -3.94 -5.39 -24.14
C ALA A 138 -5.29 -4.68 -23.87
N ASP A 139 -6.32 -5.05 -24.63
CA ASP A 139 -7.68 -4.50 -24.47
C ASP A 139 -8.32 -5.00 -23.17
N ASP A 140 -8.06 -6.25 -22.77
CA ASP A 140 -8.52 -6.78 -21.49
C ASP A 140 -7.90 -6.03 -20.32
N TYR A 141 -6.61 -5.73 -20.36
CA TYR A 141 -5.96 -4.90 -19.33
C TYR A 141 -6.52 -3.48 -19.32
N ALA A 142 -6.75 -2.89 -20.48
CA ALA A 142 -7.39 -1.56 -20.56
C ALA A 142 -8.81 -1.56 -20.01
N PHE A 143 -9.56 -2.65 -20.20
CA PHE A 143 -10.86 -2.86 -19.58
C PHE A 143 -10.73 -2.99 -18.06
N LEU A 144 -9.85 -3.85 -17.56
CA LEU A 144 -9.67 -4.11 -16.14
C LEU A 144 -9.27 -2.84 -15.37
N ARG A 145 -8.39 -2.01 -15.92
CA ARG A 145 -8.02 -0.72 -15.30
C ARG A 145 -9.22 0.22 -15.08
N ARG A 146 -10.24 0.14 -15.93
CA ARG A 146 -11.47 0.95 -15.81
C ARG A 146 -12.54 0.26 -14.98
N PHE A 147 -12.54 -1.08 -14.98
CA PHE A 147 -13.55 -1.90 -14.34
C PHE A 147 -13.28 -2.07 -12.85
N LEU A 148 -12.01 -2.24 -12.46
CA LEU A 148 -11.61 -2.48 -11.08
C LEU A 148 -11.75 -1.19 -10.26
N ASP A 149 -12.66 -1.22 -9.33
CA ASP A 149 -12.78 -0.30 -8.20
C ASP A 149 -12.57 -1.08 -6.90
N ALA A 150 -12.56 -0.40 -5.76
CA ALA A 150 -12.35 -1.03 -4.46
C ALA A 150 -13.35 -2.15 -4.14
N THR A 151 -14.59 -2.06 -4.66
CA THR A 151 -15.61 -3.10 -4.47
C THR A 151 -15.30 -4.33 -5.31
N LYS A 152 -14.95 -4.15 -6.57
CA LYS A 152 -14.64 -5.23 -7.50
C LYS A 152 -13.29 -5.85 -7.24
N ALA A 153 -12.33 -5.09 -6.70
CA ALA A 153 -11.01 -5.61 -6.30
C ALA A 153 -11.08 -6.65 -5.17
N ASN A 154 -12.22 -6.77 -4.46
CA ASN A 154 -12.45 -7.88 -3.55
C ASN A 154 -12.31 -9.26 -4.22
N LEU A 155 -12.46 -9.34 -5.54
CA LEU A 155 -12.25 -10.58 -6.30
C LEU A 155 -10.86 -11.19 -6.07
N PHE A 156 -9.83 -10.37 -5.88
CA PHE A 156 -8.46 -10.83 -5.63
C PHE A 156 -8.28 -11.54 -4.27
N PHE A 157 -9.19 -11.28 -3.33
CA PHE A 157 -9.15 -11.81 -1.97
C PHE A 157 -10.19 -12.90 -1.73
N ALA A 158 -11.08 -13.15 -2.70
CA ALA A 158 -12.14 -14.14 -2.59
C ALA A 158 -11.59 -15.56 -2.79
N ARG A 159 -12.04 -16.51 -1.99
CA ARG A 159 -11.75 -17.96 -2.17
C ARG A 159 -12.46 -18.58 -3.37
N GLY A 160 -13.50 -17.93 -3.85
CA GLY A 160 -14.28 -18.36 -5.01
C GLY A 160 -15.13 -17.22 -5.53
N LEU A 161 -15.43 -17.25 -6.82
CA LEU A 161 -16.21 -16.22 -7.49
C LEU A 161 -17.43 -16.88 -8.14
N LEU A 162 -18.59 -16.26 -7.95
CA LEU A 162 -19.81 -16.59 -8.66
C LEU A 162 -20.17 -15.42 -9.57
N ILE A 163 -20.05 -15.64 -10.87
CA ILE A 163 -20.39 -14.62 -11.87
C ILE A 163 -21.87 -14.73 -12.19
N VAL A 164 -22.56 -13.62 -12.11
CA VAL A 164 -24.01 -13.51 -12.39
C VAL A 164 -24.26 -12.47 -13.47
N GLU A 165 -25.43 -12.56 -14.16
CA GLU A 165 -25.74 -11.68 -15.28
C GLU A 165 -26.24 -10.30 -14.83
N GLY A 166 -26.81 -10.19 -13.63
CA GLY A 166 -27.43 -8.95 -13.21
C GLY A 166 -27.64 -8.80 -11.70
N ASP A 167 -28.24 -7.65 -11.35
CA ASP A 167 -28.46 -7.26 -9.97
C ASP A 167 -29.50 -8.14 -9.26
N ALA A 168 -30.43 -8.72 -10.01
CA ALA A 168 -31.45 -9.61 -9.46
C ALA A 168 -30.82 -10.85 -8.81
N GLU A 169 -29.90 -11.51 -9.50
CA GLU A 169 -29.15 -12.65 -8.99
C GLU A 169 -28.23 -12.25 -7.85
N ASN A 170 -27.58 -11.11 -7.97
CA ASN A 170 -26.70 -10.59 -6.93
C ASN A 170 -27.42 -10.37 -5.59
N LEU A 171 -28.68 -9.92 -5.63
CA LEU A 171 -29.52 -9.74 -4.45
C LEU A 171 -30.16 -11.04 -3.96
N LEU A 172 -30.58 -11.91 -4.90
CA LEU A 172 -31.34 -13.11 -4.57
C LEU A 172 -30.45 -14.23 -4.04
N LEU A 173 -29.28 -14.45 -4.64
CA LEU A 173 -28.41 -15.58 -4.31
C LEU A 173 -27.96 -15.58 -2.85
N PRO A 174 -27.51 -14.50 -2.23
CA PRO A 174 -27.18 -14.49 -0.79
C PRO A 174 -28.38 -14.85 0.10
N ALA A 175 -29.58 -14.36 -0.25
CA ALA A 175 -30.79 -14.65 0.50
C ALA A 175 -31.19 -16.15 0.41
N VAL A 176 -31.10 -16.73 -0.78
CA VAL A 176 -31.36 -18.17 -1.01
C VAL A 176 -30.30 -19.01 -0.30
N ALA A 177 -29.02 -18.68 -0.42
CA ALA A 177 -27.94 -19.39 0.22
C ALA A 177 -28.09 -19.40 1.75
N ALA A 178 -28.42 -18.24 2.34
CA ALA A 178 -28.72 -18.13 3.77
C ALA A 178 -29.89 -19.04 4.19
N LYS A 179 -30.96 -19.05 3.38
CA LYS A 179 -32.14 -19.90 3.65
C LYS A 179 -31.85 -21.39 3.53
N MET A 180 -30.87 -21.75 2.70
CA MET A 180 -30.36 -23.13 2.56
C MET A 180 -29.33 -23.51 3.63
N GLY A 181 -29.03 -22.61 4.58
CA GLY A 181 -28.01 -22.83 5.61
C GLY A 181 -26.56 -22.84 5.10
N ARG A 182 -26.33 -22.25 3.92
CA ARG A 182 -25.00 -22.11 3.28
C ARG A 182 -24.79 -20.66 2.85
N PRO A 183 -24.59 -19.73 3.82
CA PRO A 183 -24.39 -18.31 3.48
C PRO A 183 -23.14 -18.15 2.60
N LEU A 184 -23.24 -17.25 1.62
CA LEU A 184 -22.13 -16.84 0.73
C LEU A 184 -21.24 -15.82 1.41
#